data_71e3003ed96e0aa8a38a719bb4694508
#
_entry.id   71e3003ed96e0aa8a38a719bb4694508
#
_cell.length_a   1.000
_cell.length_b   1.000
_cell.length_c   1.000
_cell.angle_alpha   90.00
_cell.angle_beta   90.00
_cell.angle_gamma   90.00
#
_symmetry.space_group_name_H-M   'P 1'
#
loop_
_entity.id
_entity.type
_entity.pdbx_description
1 polymer ?
#
loop_
_entity_poly.entity_id
_entity_poly.type
_entity_poly.pdbx_seq_one_letter_code
_entity_poly.pdbx_strand_id
1 'polypeptide(L)'
;MNQHYRDTRKIDPTKGALLPDGTPNDNDRVEIGPTQLAFREWENAGLVMPNLERMREYRWTRLTQHIVDRDLGGLLMFDPLNIRYATDSTNMQLWNTHNPFRAVLLCADGYMVMWDYKNSPFLSEFNPLVREQRSGASMFYFSNGDKVQQAASTFTAEVEDLMRTHGGNKRIAVDKIMVAGLKALEARGFEVHEGEEVTEKARAVKGPDEILAMRAACQSCEDAMHVMEAYARAEIPKGGISEDDVWAVLHAENIKRGGEWIETRLLASGPRTNPWFQECGPRICQNNEILAFDTDLVGPYGICCDISRTWWIGDAKPRQDMIDAMKHSVEHIQTNMEMLKPGVTINELSANTHVLHDKYQAQKYGCLMHGVGLCDEWPLVAYPDKHVAGAFDYPLEPGMTLCVEALVGEVGGDFSIKLEDQVLITQDGFENLTAYPFDPALMGEG
;
A
#
# COMPACT_ATOMS: atom_id res chain seq x y z
N MET A 1 5.02 -32.67 -10.38
CA MET A 1 5.26 -31.30 -9.93
C MET A 1 6.75 -31.06 -9.92
N ASN A 2 7.19 -29.98 -10.55
CA ASN A 2 8.60 -29.70 -10.68
C ASN A 2 9.16 -29.26 -9.31
N GLN A 3 10.19 -29.93 -8.81
CA GLN A 3 10.76 -29.74 -7.47
C GLN A 3 11.33 -28.33 -7.27
N HIS A 4 11.59 -27.59 -8.36
CA HIS A 4 12.06 -26.21 -8.34
C HIS A 4 11.10 -25.20 -7.72
N TYR A 5 9.80 -25.46 -7.68
CA TYR A 5 8.82 -24.57 -7.05
C TYR A 5 8.70 -24.74 -5.54
N ARG A 6 9.34 -25.76 -4.97
CA ARG A 6 9.29 -26.05 -3.52
C ARG A 6 10.40 -25.36 -2.73
N ASP A 7 11.49 -25.00 -3.41
CA ASP A 7 12.62 -24.37 -2.75
C ASP A 7 12.42 -22.87 -2.74
N THR A 8 11.67 -22.39 -1.76
CA THR A 8 11.58 -20.99 -1.34
C THR A 8 11.66 -19.98 -2.48
N ARG A 9 10.63 -19.18 -2.68
CA ARG A 9 10.66 -17.98 -3.53
C ARG A 9 11.87 -17.13 -3.14
N LYS A 10 13.01 -17.43 -3.72
CA LYS A 10 14.23 -16.63 -3.60
C LYS A 10 14.28 -15.73 -4.82
N ILE A 11 14.16 -14.44 -4.55
CA ILE A 11 14.42 -13.46 -5.59
C ILE A 11 15.91 -13.42 -5.80
N ASP A 12 16.36 -13.92 -6.96
CA ASP A 12 17.77 -13.98 -7.34
C ASP A 12 18.14 -12.70 -8.09
N PRO A 13 18.98 -11.81 -7.51
CA PRO A 13 19.37 -10.56 -8.15
C PRO A 13 20.21 -10.76 -9.43
N THR A 14 20.76 -11.97 -9.65
CA THR A 14 21.55 -12.26 -10.85
C THR A 14 20.71 -12.76 -12.02
N LYS A 15 19.43 -13.03 -11.79
CA LYS A 15 18.54 -13.63 -12.74
C LYS A 15 18.11 -12.67 -13.85
N GLY A 16 18.26 -13.11 -15.06
CA GLY A 16 17.88 -12.37 -16.25
C GLY A 16 16.74 -13.02 -17.03
N ALA A 17 16.19 -12.28 -17.97
CA ALA A 17 15.16 -12.77 -18.89
C ALA A 17 15.70 -13.86 -19.83
N LEU A 18 17.01 -13.94 -19.99
CA LEU A 18 17.70 -14.92 -20.85
C LEU A 18 18.70 -15.73 -20.04
N LEU A 19 18.86 -16.99 -20.42
CA LEU A 19 19.98 -17.84 -20.00
C LEU A 19 21.28 -17.40 -20.69
N PRO A 20 22.48 -17.86 -20.23
CA PRO A 20 23.74 -17.51 -20.83
C PRO A 20 23.89 -17.87 -22.33
N ASP A 21 23.11 -18.83 -22.81
CA ASP A 21 23.06 -19.25 -24.21
C ASP A 21 22.11 -18.40 -25.08
N GLY A 22 21.45 -17.36 -24.48
CA GLY A 22 20.52 -16.47 -25.14
C GLY A 22 19.10 -17.00 -25.28
N THR A 23 18.78 -18.15 -24.70
CA THR A 23 17.41 -18.67 -24.65
C THR A 23 16.62 -18.02 -23.51
N PRO A 24 15.26 -17.96 -23.60
CA PRO A 24 14.43 -17.47 -22.50
C PRO A 24 14.64 -18.26 -21.21
N ASN A 25 14.70 -17.54 -20.09
CA ASN A 25 14.77 -18.15 -18.77
C ASN A 25 13.34 -18.45 -18.28
N ASP A 26 12.90 -19.68 -18.45
CA ASP A 26 11.54 -20.13 -18.09
C ASP A 26 11.43 -20.66 -16.65
N ASN A 27 12.49 -20.56 -15.85
CA ASN A 27 12.54 -21.23 -14.54
C ASN A 27 11.74 -20.54 -13.44
N ASP A 28 11.27 -19.30 -13.66
CA ASP A 28 10.53 -18.52 -12.64
C ASP A 28 9.23 -17.93 -13.13
N ARG A 29 8.37 -18.74 -13.59
CA ARG A 29 7.06 -18.36 -14.14
C ARG A 29 6.14 -17.67 -13.15
N VAL A 30 6.46 -17.66 -11.87
CA VAL A 30 5.56 -17.20 -10.79
C VAL A 30 6.21 -16.25 -9.81
N GLU A 31 7.44 -15.88 -10.04
CA GLU A 31 8.13 -14.95 -9.19
C GLU A 31 7.74 -13.51 -9.59
N ILE A 32 6.93 -12.86 -8.76
CA ILE A 32 6.69 -11.43 -8.83
C ILE A 32 7.64 -10.79 -7.83
N GLY A 33 8.48 -9.90 -8.28
CA GLY A 33 9.44 -9.26 -7.40
C GLY A 33 10.44 -8.38 -8.16
N PRO A 34 11.44 -7.87 -7.45
CA PRO A 34 12.43 -6.96 -7.99
C PRO A 34 13.13 -7.52 -9.22
N THR A 35 13.40 -6.64 -10.17
CA THR A 35 14.18 -6.95 -11.37
C THR A 35 15.66 -6.69 -11.15
N GLN A 36 16.50 -7.13 -12.10
CA GLN A 36 17.93 -6.80 -12.07
C GLN A 36 18.19 -5.28 -12.12
N LEU A 37 17.29 -4.49 -12.71
CA LEU A 37 17.39 -3.05 -12.73
C LEU A 37 17.26 -2.52 -11.31
N ALA A 38 16.21 -2.88 -10.57
CA ALA A 38 15.98 -2.49 -9.20
C ALA A 38 17.17 -2.88 -8.29
N PHE A 39 17.63 -4.11 -8.36
CA PHE A 39 18.78 -4.54 -7.55
C PHE A 39 20.04 -3.71 -7.79
N ARG A 40 20.34 -3.34 -9.04
CA ARG A 40 21.49 -2.47 -9.35
C ARG A 40 21.32 -1.05 -8.79
N GLU A 41 20.10 -0.48 -8.90
CA GLU A 41 19.78 0.84 -8.36
C GLU A 41 19.91 0.84 -6.84
N TRP A 42 19.38 -0.17 -6.17
CA TRP A 42 19.47 -0.34 -4.73
C TRP A 42 20.89 -0.57 -4.22
N GLU A 43 21.69 -1.37 -4.93
CA GLU A 43 23.12 -1.56 -4.63
C GLU A 43 23.87 -0.22 -4.71
N ASN A 44 23.61 0.59 -5.75
CA ASN A 44 24.20 1.91 -5.92
C ASN A 44 23.75 2.89 -4.80
N ALA A 45 22.52 2.77 -4.33
CA ALA A 45 21.99 3.52 -3.19
C ALA A 45 22.47 2.99 -1.83
N GLY A 46 23.20 1.89 -1.78
CA GLY A 46 23.70 1.27 -0.55
C GLY A 46 22.62 0.61 0.31
N LEU A 47 21.49 0.21 -0.29
CA LEU A 47 20.39 -0.42 0.43
C LEU A 47 20.70 -1.87 0.78
N VAL A 48 20.19 -2.29 1.93
CA VAL A 48 20.26 -3.67 2.41
C VAL A 48 18.99 -4.41 2.02
N MET A 49 19.14 -5.60 1.44
CA MET A 49 17.99 -6.40 0.99
C MET A 49 17.26 -7.06 2.16
N PRO A 50 15.92 -7.14 2.11
CA PRO A 50 15.14 -7.81 3.12
C PRO A 50 15.34 -9.33 3.07
N ASN A 51 15.27 -9.97 4.24
CA ASN A 51 15.12 -11.42 4.32
C ASN A 51 13.62 -11.78 4.33
N LEU A 52 13.14 -12.34 3.23
CA LEU A 52 11.71 -12.63 3.05
C LEU A 52 11.18 -13.71 4.01
N GLU A 53 12.01 -14.67 4.44
CA GLU A 53 11.60 -15.69 5.40
C GLU A 53 11.33 -15.05 6.78
N ARG A 54 12.27 -14.21 7.27
CA ARG A 54 12.07 -13.47 8.52
C ARG A 54 10.90 -12.50 8.44
N MET A 55 10.70 -11.85 7.29
CA MET A 55 9.55 -10.96 7.07
C MET A 55 8.22 -11.72 7.21
N ARG A 56 8.10 -12.90 6.61
CA ARG A 56 6.92 -13.77 6.72
C ARG A 56 6.70 -14.27 8.14
N GLU A 57 7.75 -14.69 8.82
CA GLU A 57 7.69 -15.12 10.23
C GLU A 57 7.26 -13.98 11.15
N TYR A 58 7.74 -12.76 10.92
CA TYR A 58 7.33 -11.58 11.66
C TYR A 58 5.83 -11.32 11.48
N ARG A 59 5.35 -11.28 10.25
CA ARG A 59 3.93 -11.04 9.92
C ARG A 59 3.02 -12.12 10.53
N TRP A 60 3.40 -13.37 10.38
CA TRP A 60 2.70 -14.50 10.99
C TRP A 60 2.66 -14.38 12.51
N THR A 61 3.77 -14.05 13.15
CA THR A 61 3.84 -13.85 14.60
C THR A 61 2.93 -12.70 15.05
N ARG A 62 2.94 -11.57 14.33
CA ARG A 62 2.06 -10.43 14.62
C ARG A 62 0.59 -10.82 14.58
N LEU A 63 0.15 -11.45 13.49
CA LEU A 63 -1.25 -11.90 13.36
C LEU A 63 -1.63 -12.88 14.47
N THR A 64 -0.80 -13.88 14.73
CA THR A 64 -1.06 -14.89 15.77
C THR A 64 -1.15 -14.24 17.15
N GLN A 65 -0.28 -13.30 17.48
CA GLN A 65 -0.32 -12.57 18.75
C GLN A 65 -1.63 -11.78 18.89
N HIS A 66 -2.04 -11.06 17.85
CA HIS A 66 -3.30 -10.30 17.86
C HIS A 66 -4.55 -11.20 18.00
N ILE A 67 -4.52 -12.42 17.43
CA ILE A 67 -5.57 -13.43 17.60
C ILE A 67 -5.64 -13.87 19.07
N VAL A 68 -4.49 -14.24 19.64
CA VAL A 68 -4.41 -14.74 21.03
C VAL A 68 -4.79 -13.65 22.05
N ASP A 69 -4.30 -12.43 21.90
CA ASP A 69 -4.57 -11.31 22.81
C ASP A 69 -6.06 -10.95 22.89
N ARG A 70 -6.82 -11.29 21.85
CA ARG A 70 -8.28 -11.07 21.80
C ARG A 70 -9.12 -12.28 22.13
N ASP A 71 -8.49 -13.37 22.60
CA ASP A 71 -9.17 -14.64 22.86
C ASP A 71 -9.98 -15.16 21.66
N LEU A 72 -9.43 -14.98 20.46
CA LEU A 72 -10.01 -15.50 19.22
C LEU A 72 -9.45 -16.90 18.94
N GLY A 73 -10.27 -17.77 18.39
CA GLY A 73 -9.82 -19.07 17.90
C GLY A 73 -9.16 -19.02 16.53
N GLY A 74 -9.39 -17.96 15.77
CA GLY A 74 -8.76 -17.76 14.45
C GLY A 74 -9.20 -16.47 13.76
N LEU A 75 -8.49 -16.16 12.69
CA LEU A 75 -8.74 -15.05 11.77
C LEU A 75 -8.93 -15.59 10.36
N LEU A 76 -10.10 -15.34 9.78
CA LEU A 76 -10.46 -15.72 8.42
C LEU A 76 -10.38 -14.48 7.51
N MET A 77 -9.48 -14.51 6.55
CA MET A 77 -9.16 -13.39 5.66
C MET A 77 -9.61 -13.67 4.23
N PHE A 78 -10.32 -12.73 3.63
CA PHE A 78 -10.70 -12.71 2.21
C PHE A 78 -10.14 -11.49 1.47
N ASP A 79 -9.72 -10.46 2.20
CA ASP A 79 -9.09 -9.29 1.59
C ASP A 79 -7.76 -9.68 0.94
N PRO A 80 -7.52 -9.37 -0.35
CA PRO A 80 -6.27 -9.70 -1.03
C PRO A 80 -5.02 -9.14 -0.35
N LEU A 81 -5.10 -7.96 0.30
CA LEU A 81 -3.97 -7.37 1.02
C LEU A 81 -3.68 -8.14 2.31
N ASN A 82 -4.72 -8.53 3.06
CA ASN A 82 -4.55 -9.34 4.26
C ASN A 82 -4.04 -10.75 3.94
N ILE A 83 -4.52 -11.35 2.84
CA ILE A 83 -3.97 -12.60 2.31
C ILE A 83 -2.50 -12.43 1.95
N ARG A 84 -2.13 -11.32 1.27
CA ARG A 84 -0.74 -10.99 0.94
C ARG A 84 0.10 -10.84 2.21
N TYR A 85 -0.38 -10.12 3.21
CA TYR A 85 0.33 -9.95 4.48
C TYR A 85 0.58 -11.29 5.18
N ALA A 86 -0.44 -12.15 5.28
CA ALA A 86 -0.34 -13.44 5.94
C ALA A 86 0.56 -14.44 5.21
N THR A 87 0.52 -14.44 3.87
CA THR A 87 1.11 -15.53 3.06
C THR A 87 2.23 -15.11 2.13
N ASP A 88 2.40 -13.81 1.89
CA ASP A 88 3.26 -13.24 0.84
C ASP A 88 2.87 -13.73 -0.58
N SER A 89 1.62 -14.19 -0.74
CA SER A 89 1.06 -14.67 -2.00
C SER A 89 0.06 -13.67 -2.58
N THR A 90 0.22 -13.34 -3.85
CA THR A 90 -0.71 -12.48 -4.59
C THR A 90 -1.12 -13.11 -5.91
N ASN A 91 -2.34 -12.86 -6.34
CA ASN A 91 -2.84 -13.24 -7.67
C ASN A 91 -4.16 -12.52 -7.96
N MET A 92 -4.27 -11.89 -9.12
CA MET A 92 -5.51 -11.27 -9.65
C MET A 92 -6.28 -10.47 -8.58
N GLN A 93 -5.62 -9.49 -7.93
CA GLN A 93 -6.17 -8.78 -6.76
C GLN A 93 -7.56 -8.18 -7.01
N LEU A 94 -7.74 -7.44 -8.10
CA LEU A 94 -9.04 -6.84 -8.44
C LEU A 94 -10.15 -7.90 -8.62
N TRP A 95 -9.84 -9.00 -9.30
CA TRP A 95 -10.80 -10.08 -9.48
C TRP A 95 -11.17 -10.74 -8.15
N ASN A 96 -10.18 -11.00 -7.27
CA ASN A 96 -10.42 -11.60 -5.95
C ASN A 96 -11.14 -10.64 -4.99
N THR A 97 -10.95 -9.34 -5.12
CA THR A 97 -11.74 -8.34 -4.37
C THR A 97 -13.22 -8.40 -4.75
N HIS A 98 -13.53 -8.56 -6.04
CA HIS A 98 -14.92 -8.68 -6.54
C HIS A 98 -15.50 -10.08 -6.31
N ASN A 99 -14.71 -11.12 -6.55
CA ASN A 99 -15.09 -12.53 -6.43
C ASN A 99 -14.17 -13.21 -5.41
N PRO A 100 -14.51 -13.19 -4.11
CA PRO A 100 -13.61 -13.66 -3.04
C PRO A 100 -13.45 -15.18 -3.09
N PHE A 101 -12.59 -15.64 -4.00
CA PHE A 101 -12.25 -17.05 -4.22
C PHE A 101 -11.11 -17.53 -3.35
N ARG A 102 -10.14 -16.65 -3.11
CA ARG A 102 -9.02 -16.91 -2.21
C ARG A 102 -9.41 -16.58 -0.78
N ALA A 103 -8.97 -17.39 0.17
CA ALA A 103 -9.14 -17.15 1.59
C ALA A 103 -7.98 -17.74 2.38
N VAL A 104 -7.72 -17.17 3.55
CA VAL A 104 -6.75 -17.69 4.50
C VAL A 104 -7.41 -17.78 5.87
N LEU A 105 -7.29 -18.93 6.54
CA LEU A 105 -7.58 -19.09 7.96
C LEU A 105 -6.26 -19.25 8.70
N LEU A 106 -6.00 -18.35 9.65
CA LEU A 106 -4.93 -18.49 10.63
C LEU A 106 -5.55 -18.79 11.98
N CYS A 107 -5.30 -19.97 12.51
CA CYS A 107 -5.80 -20.42 13.82
C CYS A 107 -4.92 -19.93 14.97
N ALA A 108 -5.46 -19.93 16.19
CA ALA A 108 -4.78 -19.42 17.38
C ALA A 108 -3.49 -20.15 17.74
N ASP A 109 -3.34 -21.44 17.37
CA ASP A 109 -2.11 -22.22 17.51
C ASP A 109 -1.07 -21.94 16.40
N GLY A 110 -1.36 -21.03 15.46
CA GLY A 110 -0.51 -20.67 14.34
C GLY A 110 -0.69 -21.56 13.10
N TYR A 111 -1.63 -22.50 13.10
CA TYR A 111 -1.91 -23.32 11.92
C TYR A 111 -2.58 -22.49 10.85
N MET A 112 -1.95 -22.38 9.68
CA MET A 112 -2.43 -21.54 8.58
C MET A 112 -2.84 -22.38 7.38
N VAL A 113 -4.08 -22.18 6.90
CA VAL A 113 -4.67 -22.86 5.74
C VAL A 113 -5.03 -21.84 4.68
N MET A 114 -4.74 -22.14 3.43
CA MET A 114 -5.09 -21.29 2.28
C MET A 114 -6.03 -22.03 1.33
N TRP A 115 -7.13 -21.39 0.98
CA TRP A 115 -7.99 -21.79 -0.13
C TRP A 115 -7.59 -20.99 -1.36
N ASP A 116 -7.28 -21.69 -2.46
CA ASP A 116 -6.85 -21.08 -3.71
C ASP A 116 -7.28 -21.93 -4.91
N TYR A 117 -6.84 -21.56 -6.10
CA TYR A 117 -7.11 -22.30 -7.32
C TYR A 117 -6.50 -23.70 -7.25
N LYS A 118 -7.31 -24.72 -7.53
CA LYS A 118 -6.92 -26.13 -7.42
C LYS A 118 -5.64 -26.50 -8.22
N ASN A 119 -5.41 -25.81 -9.33
CA ASN A 119 -4.26 -26.05 -10.21
C ASN A 119 -3.09 -25.08 -9.98
N SER A 120 -3.13 -24.27 -8.93
CA SER A 120 -2.14 -23.23 -8.68
C SER A 120 -1.52 -23.28 -7.27
N PRO A 121 -1.15 -24.47 -6.74
CA PRO A 121 -0.57 -24.57 -5.40
C PRO A 121 0.76 -23.80 -5.30
N PHE A 122 1.49 -23.65 -6.40
CA PHE A 122 2.75 -22.90 -6.48
C PHE A 122 2.63 -21.44 -6.03
N LEU A 123 1.43 -20.87 -6.03
CA LEU A 123 1.22 -19.49 -5.58
C LEU A 123 1.51 -19.28 -4.09
N SER A 124 1.54 -20.33 -3.28
CA SER A 124 1.84 -20.26 -1.85
C SER A 124 2.73 -21.41 -1.32
N GLU A 125 3.06 -22.41 -2.13
CA GLU A 125 3.93 -23.53 -1.74
C GLU A 125 5.34 -23.10 -1.28
N PHE A 126 5.80 -21.95 -1.69
CA PHE A 126 7.09 -21.40 -1.28
C PHE A 126 7.10 -20.92 0.18
N ASN A 127 5.93 -20.71 0.79
CA ASN A 127 5.82 -20.28 2.18
C ASN A 127 5.50 -21.46 3.10
N PRO A 128 6.47 -21.97 3.90
CA PRO A 128 6.27 -23.12 4.77
C PRO A 128 5.31 -22.85 5.93
N LEU A 129 4.94 -21.59 6.19
CA LEU A 129 3.93 -21.23 7.20
C LEU A 129 2.52 -21.59 6.74
N VAL A 130 2.27 -21.68 5.44
CA VAL A 130 1.03 -22.23 4.88
C VAL A 130 1.10 -23.77 5.00
N ARG A 131 0.39 -24.32 5.98
CA ARG A 131 0.45 -25.75 6.32
C ARG A 131 -0.40 -26.61 5.40
N GLU A 132 -1.49 -26.05 4.90
CA GLU A 132 -2.45 -26.78 4.07
C GLU A 132 -2.98 -25.84 2.96
N GLN A 133 -3.19 -26.43 1.79
CA GLN A 133 -3.83 -25.77 0.67
C GLN A 133 -5.10 -26.54 0.28
N ARG A 134 -6.21 -25.81 0.12
CA ARG A 134 -7.52 -26.34 -0.26
C ARG A 134 -8.03 -25.66 -1.53
N SER A 135 -9.04 -26.25 -2.16
CA SER A 135 -9.73 -25.61 -3.29
C SER A 135 -10.55 -24.41 -2.83
N GLY A 136 -10.55 -23.34 -3.59
CA GLY A 136 -11.01 -22.01 -3.26
C GLY A 136 -12.33 -21.85 -2.52
N ALA A 137 -12.42 -20.78 -1.77
CA ALA A 137 -13.53 -20.42 -0.89
C ALA A 137 -14.73 -19.82 -1.67
N SER A 138 -15.27 -20.56 -2.62
CA SER A 138 -16.28 -20.07 -3.54
C SER A 138 -17.65 -19.90 -2.88
N MET A 139 -17.96 -18.70 -2.35
CA MET A 139 -19.27 -18.37 -1.73
C MET A 139 -19.96 -17.20 -2.43
N PHE A 140 -19.76 -17.01 -3.72
CA PHE A 140 -20.30 -15.89 -4.48
C PHE A 140 -21.09 -16.36 -5.70
N TYR A 141 -22.01 -15.51 -6.16
CA TYR A 141 -23.02 -15.86 -7.16
C TYR A 141 -22.41 -16.24 -8.51
N PHE A 142 -21.36 -15.56 -8.95
CA PHE A 142 -20.68 -15.83 -10.22
C PHE A 142 -20.29 -17.31 -10.39
N SER A 143 -19.79 -17.96 -9.35
CA SER A 143 -19.37 -19.37 -9.40
C SER A 143 -20.48 -20.36 -9.08
N ASN A 144 -21.50 -19.98 -8.31
CA ASN A 144 -22.43 -20.92 -7.72
C ASN A 144 -23.90 -20.68 -8.10
N GLY A 145 -24.24 -19.52 -8.70
CA GLY A 145 -25.63 -19.19 -9.01
C GLY A 145 -26.52 -19.39 -7.77
N ASP A 146 -27.66 -20.00 -7.96
CA ASP A 146 -28.65 -20.24 -6.89
C ASP A 146 -28.19 -21.25 -5.81
N LYS A 147 -27.00 -21.83 -5.94
CA LYS A 147 -26.42 -22.75 -4.96
C LYS A 147 -25.43 -22.08 -3.99
N VAL A 148 -25.37 -20.76 -3.95
CA VAL A 148 -24.47 -19.99 -3.05
C VAL A 148 -24.60 -20.44 -1.59
N GLN A 149 -25.83 -20.68 -1.11
CA GLN A 149 -26.05 -21.13 0.28
C GLN A 149 -25.43 -22.51 0.55
N GLN A 150 -25.50 -23.42 -0.41
CA GLN A 150 -24.90 -24.73 -0.30
C GLN A 150 -23.37 -24.64 -0.30
N ALA A 151 -22.79 -23.81 -1.17
CA ALA A 151 -21.36 -23.56 -1.24
C ALA A 151 -20.84 -22.95 0.07
N ALA A 152 -21.54 -21.96 0.62
CA ALA A 152 -21.21 -21.36 1.92
C ALA A 152 -21.26 -22.39 3.07
N SER A 153 -22.27 -23.25 3.08
CA SER A 153 -22.36 -24.34 4.07
C SER A 153 -21.20 -25.32 3.96
N THR A 154 -20.77 -25.66 2.75
CA THR A 154 -19.62 -26.56 2.52
C THR A 154 -18.33 -25.93 3.02
N PHE A 155 -18.04 -24.68 2.61
CA PHE A 155 -16.85 -23.96 3.01
C PHE A 155 -16.76 -23.78 4.54
N THR A 156 -17.86 -23.34 5.17
CA THR A 156 -17.87 -23.12 6.61
C THR A 156 -17.80 -24.42 7.42
N ALA A 157 -18.13 -25.58 6.85
CA ALA A 157 -17.87 -26.88 7.47
C ALA A 157 -16.37 -27.19 7.52
N GLU A 158 -15.63 -26.82 6.48
CA GLU A 158 -14.17 -26.94 6.49
C GLU A 158 -13.53 -26.03 7.54
N VAL A 159 -14.01 -24.77 7.64
CA VAL A 159 -13.58 -23.83 8.69
C VAL A 159 -13.86 -24.38 10.08
N GLU A 160 -15.06 -24.94 10.31
CA GLU A 160 -15.41 -25.55 11.62
C GLU A 160 -14.50 -26.71 11.99
N ASP A 161 -14.15 -27.57 11.03
CA ASP A 161 -13.26 -28.69 11.27
C ASP A 161 -11.85 -28.25 11.68
N LEU A 162 -11.32 -27.24 10.98
CA LEU A 162 -10.03 -26.64 11.31
C LEU A 162 -10.05 -25.93 12.67
N MET A 163 -11.05 -25.12 12.95
CA MET A 163 -11.19 -24.40 14.21
C MET A 163 -11.38 -25.34 15.39
N ARG A 164 -12.04 -26.48 15.21
CA ARG A 164 -12.16 -27.50 16.25
C ARG A 164 -10.81 -28.10 16.61
N THR A 165 -9.91 -28.26 15.65
CA THR A 165 -8.59 -28.86 15.85
C THR A 165 -7.55 -27.86 16.34
N HIS A 166 -7.58 -26.63 15.82
CA HIS A 166 -6.51 -25.63 15.93
C HIS A 166 -6.94 -24.32 16.61
N GLY A 167 -8.23 -24.03 16.66
CA GLY A 167 -8.72 -22.75 17.17
C GLY A 167 -8.93 -22.68 18.69
N GLY A 168 -9.19 -23.80 19.34
CA GLY A 168 -9.46 -23.88 20.78
C GLY A 168 -10.85 -23.33 21.20
N ASN A 169 -11.47 -22.43 20.46
CA ASN A 169 -12.81 -21.89 20.70
C ASN A 169 -13.53 -21.56 19.38
N LYS A 170 -14.80 -21.10 19.46
CA LYS A 170 -15.60 -20.71 18.28
C LYS A 170 -15.70 -19.19 18.09
N ARG A 171 -14.78 -18.40 18.62
CA ARG A 171 -14.67 -16.96 18.38
C ARG A 171 -13.77 -16.75 17.17
N ILE A 172 -14.33 -16.29 16.06
CA ILE A 172 -13.61 -16.12 14.80
C ILE A 172 -13.68 -14.66 14.34
N ALA A 173 -12.54 -14.06 14.07
CA ALA A 173 -12.50 -12.77 13.39
C ALA A 173 -12.54 -12.95 11.87
N VAL A 174 -13.22 -12.06 11.17
CA VAL A 174 -13.35 -12.10 9.70
C VAL A 174 -13.18 -10.68 9.16
N ASP A 175 -12.27 -10.49 8.22
CA ASP A 175 -12.03 -9.17 7.62
C ASP A 175 -13.13 -8.74 6.63
N LYS A 176 -13.45 -9.61 5.69
CA LYS A 176 -14.53 -9.41 4.70
C LYS A 176 -15.17 -10.77 4.41
N ILE A 177 -16.47 -10.81 4.26
CA ILE A 177 -17.17 -12.07 3.90
C ILE A 177 -18.47 -11.78 3.17
N MET A 178 -18.83 -12.65 2.25
CA MET A 178 -20.15 -12.65 1.64
C MET A 178 -21.24 -12.99 2.68
N VAL A 179 -22.40 -12.33 2.58
CA VAL A 179 -23.53 -12.51 3.53
C VAL A 179 -23.91 -14.00 3.71
N ALA A 180 -23.84 -14.80 2.65
CA ALA A 180 -24.11 -16.23 2.74
C ALA A 180 -23.11 -16.96 3.64
N GLY A 181 -21.83 -16.60 3.57
CA GLY A 181 -20.77 -17.13 4.42
C GLY A 181 -20.94 -16.74 5.88
N LEU A 182 -21.22 -15.44 6.16
CA LEU A 182 -21.48 -14.97 7.53
C LEU A 182 -22.62 -15.76 8.19
N LYS A 183 -23.76 -15.84 7.51
CA LYS A 183 -24.92 -16.60 8.02
C LYS A 183 -24.60 -18.09 8.23
N ALA A 184 -23.76 -18.67 7.39
CA ALA A 184 -23.38 -20.07 7.52
C ALA A 184 -22.42 -20.30 8.70
N LEU A 185 -21.52 -19.37 9.02
CA LEU A 185 -20.68 -19.39 10.23
C LEU A 185 -21.55 -19.27 11.49
N GLU A 186 -22.45 -18.28 11.54
CA GLU A 186 -23.37 -18.10 12.66
C GLU A 186 -24.25 -19.34 12.90
N ALA A 187 -24.78 -19.95 11.83
CA ALA A 187 -25.59 -21.18 11.91
C ALA A 187 -24.81 -22.37 12.47
N ARG A 188 -23.47 -22.35 12.40
CA ARG A 188 -22.55 -23.34 13.03
C ARG A 188 -22.17 -22.99 14.46
N GLY A 189 -22.71 -21.90 15.00
CA GLY A 189 -22.47 -21.42 16.35
C GLY A 189 -21.13 -20.71 16.54
N PHE A 190 -20.56 -20.15 15.49
CA PHE A 190 -19.44 -19.23 15.61
C PHE A 190 -19.93 -17.87 16.13
N GLU A 191 -19.16 -17.30 17.05
CA GLU A 191 -19.21 -15.90 17.43
C GLU A 191 -18.27 -15.15 16.47
N VAL A 192 -18.87 -14.41 15.52
CA VAL A 192 -18.11 -13.72 14.49
C VAL A 192 -17.75 -12.30 14.96
N HIS A 193 -16.48 -11.97 14.91
CA HIS A 193 -15.91 -10.68 15.28
C HIS A 193 -15.36 -9.93 14.07
N GLU A 194 -15.20 -8.61 14.23
CA GLU A 194 -14.53 -7.77 13.25
C GLU A 194 -13.05 -8.16 13.12
N GLY A 195 -12.63 -8.51 11.92
CA GLY A 195 -11.25 -8.93 11.64
C GLY A 195 -10.37 -7.82 11.06
N GLU A 196 -10.97 -6.75 10.55
CA GLU A 196 -10.23 -5.62 10.00
C GLU A 196 -9.35 -4.94 11.05
N GLU A 197 -9.88 -4.72 12.28
CA GLU A 197 -9.07 -4.20 13.39
C GLU A 197 -7.83 -5.07 13.68
N VAL A 198 -7.99 -6.40 13.61
CA VAL A 198 -6.89 -7.34 13.86
C VAL A 198 -5.79 -7.18 12.83
N THR A 199 -6.17 -7.12 11.56
CA THR A 199 -5.23 -7.03 10.43
C THR A 199 -4.58 -5.66 10.34
N GLU A 200 -5.34 -4.58 10.50
CA GLU A 200 -4.83 -3.20 10.50
C GLU A 200 -3.77 -2.99 11.59
N LYS A 201 -4.07 -3.39 12.83
CA LYS A 201 -3.11 -3.26 13.94
C LYS A 201 -1.91 -4.20 13.81
N ALA A 202 -2.07 -5.36 13.20
CA ALA A 202 -0.93 -6.23 12.91
C ALA A 202 0.02 -5.58 11.89
N ARG A 203 -0.52 -4.97 10.82
CA ARG A 203 0.25 -4.31 9.77
C ARG A 203 0.88 -2.97 10.20
N ALA A 204 0.24 -2.26 11.13
CA ALA A 204 0.67 -0.91 11.52
C ALA A 204 2.15 -0.82 11.94
N VAL A 205 2.65 -1.82 12.68
CA VAL A 205 4.04 -1.86 13.16
C VAL A 205 4.85 -2.81 12.28
N LYS A 206 5.74 -2.25 11.47
CA LYS A 206 6.59 -2.99 10.52
C LYS A 206 7.77 -3.66 11.21
N GLY A 207 8.07 -4.88 10.80
CA GLY A 207 9.29 -5.57 11.18
C GLY A 207 10.54 -5.04 10.47
N PRO A 208 11.74 -5.40 10.96
CA PRO A 208 12.98 -4.92 10.37
C PRO A 208 13.12 -5.20 8.87
N ASP A 209 12.73 -6.38 8.42
CA ASP A 209 12.81 -6.75 6.99
C ASP A 209 11.68 -6.09 6.16
N GLU A 210 10.54 -5.77 6.77
CA GLU A 210 9.52 -4.94 6.09
C GLU A 210 10.00 -3.51 5.87
N ILE A 211 10.71 -2.93 6.85
CA ILE A 211 11.33 -1.61 6.71
C ILE A 211 12.38 -1.61 5.60
N LEU A 212 13.20 -2.66 5.48
CA LEU A 212 14.15 -2.80 4.38
C LEU A 212 13.44 -2.90 3.02
N ALA A 213 12.35 -3.67 2.94
CA ALA A 213 11.53 -3.77 1.74
C ALA A 213 10.88 -2.43 1.38
N MET A 214 10.43 -1.67 2.37
CA MET A 214 9.85 -0.34 2.19
C MET A 214 10.87 0.67 1.66
N ARG A 215 12.10 0.68 2.19
CA ARG A 215 13.18 1.53 1.66
C ARG A 215 13.46 1.22 0.18
N ALA A 216 13.46 -0.06 -0.17
CA ALA A 216 13.64 -0.49 -1.56
C ALA A 216 12.48 -0.05 -2.47
N ALA A 217 11.23 -0.11 -1.98
CA ALA A 217 10.07 0.38 -2.72
C ALA A 217 10.10 1.91 -2.89
N CYS A 218 10.42 2.68 -1.83
CA CYS A 218 10.58 4.13 -1.90
C CYS A 218 11.67 4.52 -2.92
N GLN A 219 12.85 3.88 -2.89
CA GLN A 219 13.90 4.13 -3.88
C GLN A 219 13.42 3.87 -5.31
N SER A 220 12.72 2.75 -5.53
CA SER A 220 12.18 2.43 -6.87
C SER A 220 11.13 3.44 -7.33
N CYS A 221 10.30 3.95 -6.41
CA CYS A 221 9.32 5.00 -6.70
C CYS A 221 10.03 6.30 -7.10
N GLU A 222 11.01 6.75 -6.32
CA GLU A 222 11.78 7.95 -6.62
C GLU A 222 12.54 7.85 -7.94
N ASP A 223 13.16 6.71 -8.23
CA ASP A 223 13.82 6.46 -9.52
C ASP A 223 12.82 6.50 -10.69
N ALA A 224 11.60 6.00 -10.50
CA ALA A 224 10.53 6.09 -11.50
C ALA A 224 10.04 7.54 -11.67
N MET A 225 9.91 8.29 -10.57
CA MET A 225 9.55 9.71 -10.57
C MET A 225 10.59 10.56 -11.31
N HIS A 226 11.90 10.30 -11.12
CA HIS A 226 12.95 11.01 -11.86
C HIS A 226 12.82 10.82 -13.36
N VAL A 227 12.46 9.62 -13.84
CA VAL A 227 12.23 9.38 -15.27
C VAL A 227 10.97 10.10 -15.74
N MET A 228 9.89 10.07 -14.94
CA MET A 228 8.64 10.79 -15.24
C MET A 228 8.86 12.31 -15.30
N GLU A 229 9.61 12.88 -14.35
CA GLU A 229 9.94 14.31 -14.32
C GLU A 229 10.77 14.71 -15.55
N ALA A 230 11.82 13.94 -15.84
CA ALA A 230 12.66 14.19 -17.02
C ALA A 230 11.85 14.17 -18.32
N TYR A 231 10.92 13.21 -18.45
CA TYR A 231 9.99 13.15 -19.58
C TYR A 231 9.08 14.38 -19.65
N ALA A 232 8.43 14.72 -18.54
CA ALA A 232 7.51 15.86 -18.48
C ALA A 232 8.20 17.17 -18.87
N ARG A 233 9.38 17.44 -18.30
CA ARG A 233 10.17 18.65 -18.58
C ARG A 233 10.70 18.71 -20.02
N ALA A 234 11.03 17.56 -20.61
CA ALA A 234 11.54 17.50 -21.99
C ALA A 234 10.44 17.56 -23.04
N GLU A 235 9.27 16.97 -22.80
CA GLU A 235 8.27 16.76 -23.84
C GLU A 235 7.07 17.73 -23.76
N ILE A 236 6.61 18.11 -22.58
CA ILE A 236 5.48 19.05 -22.44
C ILE A 236 5.74 20.39 -23.15
N PRO A 237 6.93 21.03 -23.06
CA PRO A 237 7.19 22.28 -23.77
C PRO A 237 7.12 22.19 -25.30
N LYS A 238 7.26 20.98 -25.86
CA LYS A 238 7.12 20.73 -27.31
C LYS A 238 5.67 20.69 -27.77
N GLY A 239 4.73 20.52 -26.83
CA GLY A 239 3.30 20.42 -27.06
C GLY A 239 2.82 19.01 -27.40
N GLY A 240 1.53 18.79 -27.22
CA GLY A 240 0.86 17.54 -27.60
C GLY A 240 0.91 16.40 -26.56
N ILE A 241 1.54 16.61 -25.41
CA ILE A 241 1.64 15.61 -24.33
C ILE A 241 0.44 15.75 -23.38
N SER A 242 -0.28 14.65 -23.20
CA SER A 242 -1.40 14.58 -22.26
C SER A 242 -0.95 14.20 -20.85
N GLU A 243 -1.85 14.37 -19.87
CA GLU A 243 -1.65 13.85 -18.51
C GLU A 243 -1.49 12.33 -18.52
N ASP A 244 -2.25 11.62 -19.37
CA ASP A 244 -2.14 10.16 -19.54
C ASP A 244 -0.73 9.75 -20.03
N ASP A 245 -0.13 10.52 -20.96
CA ASP A 245 1.22 10.23 -21.45
C ASP A 245 2.27 10.36 -20.34
N VAL A 246 2.14 11.36 -19.47
CA VAL A 246 3.07 11.55 -18.34
C VAL A 246 2.89 10.43 -17.30
N TRP A 247 1.64 10.11 -16.92
CA TRP A 247 1.35 9.07 -15.96
C TRP A 247 1.79 7.68 -16.40
N ALA A 248 1.65 7.39 -17.69
CA ALA A 248 2.10 6.11 -18.27
C ALA A 248 3.60 5.84 -18.05
N VAL A 249 4.42 6.91 -17.98
CA VAL A 249 5.86 6.77 -17.70
C VAL A 249 6.08 6.21 -16.30
N LEU A 250 5.42 6.75 -15.26
CA LEU A 250 5.54 6.26 -13.89
C LEU A 250 5.15 4.78 -13.80
N HIS A 251 4.02 4.42 -14.42
CA HIS A 251 3.53 3.04 -14.42
C HIS A 251 4.52 2.08 -15.11
N ALA A 252 5.04 2.46 -16.27
CA ALA A 252 6.02 1.67 -16.99
C ALA A 252 7.33 1.49 -16.18
N GLU A 253 7.80 2.55 -15.54
CA GLU A 253 9.02 2.53 -14.74
C GLU A 253 8.86 1.70 -13.46
N ASN A 254 7.69 1.71 -12.81
CA ASN A 254 7.38 0.82 -11.71
C ASN A 254 7.48 -0.66 -12.13
N ILE A 255 6.82 -1.03 -13.23
CA ILE A 255 6.85 -2.41 -13.76
C ILE A 255 8.27 -2.83 -14.13
N LYS A 256 9.07 -1.96 -14.75
CA LYS A 256 10.47 -2.25 -15.10
C LYS A 256 11.33 -2.60 -13.87
N ARG A 257 10.97 -2.09 -12.69
CA ARG A 257 11.66 -2.38 -11.42
C ARG A 257 11.06 -3.54 -10.64
N GLY A 258 10.01 -4.18 -11.19
CA GLY A 258 9.32 -5.29 -10.54
C GLY A 258 8.25 -4.86 -9.56
N GLY A 259 7.76 -3.63 -9.69
CA GLY A 259 6.58 -3.16 -9.01
C GLY A 259 5.31 -3.82 -9.53
N GLU A 260 4.26 -3.80 -8.73
CA GLU A 260 3.07 -4.61 -8.96
C GLU A 260 1.88 -3.79 -9.46
N TRP A 261 1.58 -2.66 -8.81
CA TRP A 261 0.34 -1.92 -9.01
C TRP A 261 0.53 -0.42 -8.78
N ILE A 262 -0.40 0.38 -9.28
CA ILE A 262 -0.61 1.78 -8.88
C ILE A 262 -2.10 1.90 -8.57
N GLU A 263 -2.45 2.27 -7.33
CA GLU A 263 -3.83 2.23 -6.86
C GLU A 263 -4.71 3.26 -7.54
N THR A 264 -4.14 4.43 -7.82
CA THR A 264 -4.83 5.58 -8.41
C THR A 264 -4.19 6.00 -9.71
N ARG A 265 -4.75 7.04 -10.32
CA ARG A 265 -4.17 7.76 -11.45
C ARG A 265 -4.14 9.25 -11.14
N LEU A 266 -3.87 9.60 -9.88
CA LEU A 266 -3.91 10.97 -9.38
C LEU A 266 -2.76 11.80 -9.95
N LEU A 267 -2.97 12.33 -11.14
CA LEU A 267 -2.14 13.33 -11.78
C LEU A 267 -3.03 14.33 -12.50
N ALA A 268 -2.81 15.60 -12.24
CA ALA A 268 -3.52 16.69 -12.86
C ALA A 268 -2.57 17.83 -13.23
N SER A 269 -2.90 18.60 -14.27
CA SER A 269 -2.10 19.72 -14.76
C SER A 269 -2.90 21.03 -14.76
N GLY A 270 -2.22 22.15 -14.48
CA GLY A 270 -2.78 23.48 -14.46
C GLY A 270 -4.06 23.59 -13.64
N PRO A 271 -5.16 24.12 -14.18
CA PRO A 271 -6.39 24.34 -13.41
C PRO A 271 -7.09 23.06 -12.96
N ARG A 272 -6.75 21.89 -13.52
CA ARG A 272 -7.31 20.62 -13.04
C ARG A 272 -6.72 20.14 -11.71
N THR A 273 -5.66 20.75 -11.22
CA THR A 273 -5.15 20.46 -9.87
C THR A 273 -6.07 20.98 -8.77
N ASN A 274 -7.06 21.82 -9.09
CA ASN A 274 -8.06 22.34 -8.15
C ASN A 274 -9.49 22.25 -8.74
N PRO A 275 -10.44 21.53 -8.12
CA PRO A 275 -10.26 20.71 -6.92
C PRO A 275 -9.44 19.44 -7.17
N TRP A 276 -8.82 18.93 -6.11
CA TRP A 276 -8.02 17.68 -6.13
C TRP A 276 -8.90 16.43 -6.37
N PHE A 277 -8.31 15.27 -6.42
CA PHE A 277 -8.90 13.95 -6.71
C PHE A 277 -9.32 13.76 -8.18
N GLN A 278 -8.70 14.48 -9.08
CA GLN A 278 -8.90 14.26 -10.52
C GLN A 278 -7.80 13.32 -11.05
N GLU A 279 -8.23 12.19 -11.56
CA GLU A 279 -7.33 11.26 -12.25
C GLU A 279 -6.83 11.85 -13.57
N CYS A 280 -5.67 11.38 -14.03
CA CYS A 280 -5.11 11.79 -15.32
C CYS A 280 -6.07 11.49 -16.46
N GLY A 281 -5.98 12.29 -17.51
CA GLY A 281 -6.85 12.22 -18.66
C GLY A 281 -6.20 12.76 -19.93
N PRO A 282 -7.01 12.93 -21.00
CA PRO A 282 -6.51 13.37 -22.30
C PRO A 282 -6.21 14.88 -22.38
N ARG A 283 -6.27 15.61 -21.25
CA ARG A 283 -5.88 17.03 -21.24
C ARG A 283 -4.43 17.18 -21.66
N ILE A 284 -4.19 18.05 -22.64
CA ILE A 284 -2.83 18.39 -23.06
C ILE A 284 -2.21 19.34 -22.04
N CYS A 285 -1.15 18.89 -21.38
CA CYS A 285 -0.35 19.69 -20.46
C CYS A 285 0.25 20.89 -21.19
N GLN A 286 0.28 22.04 -20.53
CA GLN A 286 0.79 23.27 -21.14
C GLN A 286 2.14 23.63 -20.55
N ASN A 287 2.95 24.33 -21.34
CA ASN A 287 4.17 24.96 -20.86
C ASN A 287 3.81 26.10 -19.89
N ASN A 288 4.58 26.29 -18.84
CA ASN A 288 4.39 27.30 -17.79
C ASN A 288 3.10 27.08 -16.96
N GLU A 289 2.85 25.84 -16.57
CA GLU A 289 1.83 25.50 -15.59
C GLU A 289 2.33 24.44 -14.59
N ILE A 290 1.59 24.23 -13.52
CA ILE A 290 1.90 23.19 -12.54
C ILE A 290 1.43 21.83 -13.04
N LEU A 291 2.14 20.80 -12.58
CA LEU A 291 1.79 19.40 -12.67
C LEU A 291 1.88 18.80 -11.27
N ALA A 292 0.76 18.38 -10.71
CA ALA A 292 0.67 17.78 -9.38
C ALA A 292 0.23 16.32 -9.48
N PHE A 293 0.78 15.45 -8.64
CA PHE A 293 0.48 14.04 -8.64
C PHE A 293 0.66 13.40 -7.27
N ASP A 294 0.06 12.23 -7.12
CA ASP A 294 0.10 11.37 -5.96
C ASP A 294 0.41 9.94 -6.41
N THR A 295 1.37 9.27 -5.79
CA THR A 295 1.88 8.04 -6.41
C THR A 295 1.09 6.80 -6.08
N ASP A 296 0.64 6.59 -4.85
CA ASP A 296 -0.02 5.35 -4.40
C ASP A 296 0.57 4.09 -5.06
N LEU A 297 1.90 4.04 -5.13
CA LEU A 297 2.62 3.10 -5.97
C LEU A 297 2.98 1.83 -5.20
N VAL A 298 2.33 0.72 -5.54
CA VAL A 298 2.72 -0.61 -5.02
C VAL A 298 3.95 -1.10 -5.78
N GLY A 299 5.08 -0.90 -5.14
CA GLY A 299 6.39 -1.19 -5.67
C GLY A 299 6.82 -2.65 -5.51
N PRO A 300 8.13 -2.92 -5.67
CA PRO A 300 8.69 -4.23 -5.39
C PRO A 300 8.35 -4.75 -3.98
N TYR A 301 8.24 -6.05 -3.84
CA TYR A 301 7.78 -6.76 -2.62
C TYR A 301 6.32 -6.51 -2.24
N GLY A 302 5.54 -5.80 -3.08
CA GLY A 302 4.16 -5.43 -2.78
C GLY A 302 4.03 -4.38 -1.69
N ILE A 303 5.06 -3.57 -1.49
CA ILE A 303 5.06 -2.46 -0.53
C ILE A 303 4.65 -1.17 -1.24
N CYS A 304 3.71 -0.46 -0.66
CA CYS A 304 3.29 0.85 -1.14
C CYS A 304 4.34 1.91 -0.82
N CYS A 305 4.63 2.75 -1.80
CA CYS A 305 5.30 4.01 -1.62
C CYS A 305 4.35 5.12 -2.05
N ASP A 306 4.01 5.95 -1.10
CA ASP A 306 3.12 7.07 -1.32
C ASP A 306 3.86 8.38 -1.09
N ILE A 307 3.94 9.15 -2.18
CA ILE A 307 4.66 10.41 -2.23
C ILE A 307 3.99 11.33 -3.24
N SER A 308 3.63 12.52 -2.81
CA SER A 308 3.09 13.53 -3.70
C SER A 308 4.07 14.65 -3.96
N ARG A 309 4.13 15.10 -5.20
CA ARG A 309 4.91 16.28 -5.60
C ARG A 309 4.10 17.16 -6.56
N THR A 310 4.44 18.43 -6.54
CA THR A 310 3.96 19.42 -7.52
C THR A 310 5.15 20.05 -8.19
N TRP A 311 5.19 19.98 -9.52
CA TRP A 311 6.25 20.52 -10.36
C TRP A 311 5.76 21.73 -11.16
N TRP A 312 6.66 22.68 -11.38
CA TRP A 312 6.49 23.73 -12.39
C TRP A 312 7.12 23.29 -13.71
N ILE A 313 6.35 23.22 -14.76
CA ILE A 313 6.82 22.80 -16.08
C ILE A 313 6.93 24.02 -16.98
N GLY A 314 8.15 24.52 -17.18
CA GLY A 314 8.44 25.63 -18.08
C GLY A 314 9.53 26.58 -17.59
N ASP A 315 9.91 27.54 -18.47
CA ASP A 315 11.00 28.47 -18.20
C ASP A 315 10.54 29.82 -17.60
N ALA A 316 9.24 30.13 -17.66
CA ALA A 316 8.70 31.32 -17.04
C ALA A 316 8.69 31.16 -15.50
N LYS A 317 8.84 32.27 -14.80
CA LYS A 317 8.73 32.28 -13.35
C LYS A 317 7.29 31.96 -12.91
N PRO A 318 7.08 31.05 -11.93
CA PRO A 318 5.77 30.84 -11.31
C PRO A 318 5.22 32.14 -10.70
N ARG A 319 3.89 32.25 -10.62
CA ARG A 319 3.24 33.34 -9.91
C ARG A 319 3.58 33.32 -8.43
N GLN A 320 3.60 34.50 -7.81
CA GLN A 320 3.94 34.61 -6.38
C GLN A 320 2.99 33.83 -5.47
N ASP A 321 1.68 33.78 -5.80
CA ASP A 321 0.71 33.01 -5.05
C ASP A 321 0.96 31.49 -5.10
N MET A 322 1.51 30.95 -6.19
CA MET A 322 1.94 29.55 -6.29
C MET A 322 3.17 29.26 -5.43
N ILE A 323 4.15 30.20 -5.46
CA ILE A 323 5.35 30.12 -4.60
C ILE A 323 4.97 30.17 -3.11
N ASP A 324 4.06 31.07 -2.74
CA ASP A 324 3.59 31.21 -1.36
C ASP A 324 2.82 29.95 -0.91
N ALA A 325 1.99 29.38 -1.78
CA ALA A 325 1.27 28.13 -1.51
C ALA A 325 2.22 26.95 -1.36
N MET A 326 3.24 26.84 -2.21
CA MET A 326 4.25 25.79 -2.12
C MET A 326 5.01 25.85 -0.79
N LYS A 327 5.50 27.04 -0.42
CA LYS A 327 6.21 27.24 0.86
C LYS A 327 5.32 26.90 2.06
N HIS A 328 4.05 27.30 2.00
CA HIS A 328 3.09 26.98 3.05
C HIS A 328 2.79 25.46 3.15
N SER A 329 2.74 24.76 2.00
CA SER A 329 2.61 23.30 1.97
C SER A 329 3.82 22.60 2.59
N VAL A 330 5.03 23.05 2.26
CA VAL A 330 6.29 22.52 2.83
C VAL A 330 6.32 22.78 4.34
N GLU A 331 6.00 23.98 4.79
CA GLU A 331 5.90 24.32 6.21
C GLU A 331 4.90 23.40 6.93
N HIS A 332 3.75 23.13 6.31
CA HIS A 332 2.71 22.28 6.89
C HIS A 332 3.20 20.86 7.13
N ILE A 333 3.76 20.20 6.11
CA ILE A 333 4.24 18.82 6.27
C ILE A 333 5.45 18.74 7.19
N GLN A 334 6.40 19.66 7.12
CA GLN A 334 7.59 19.65 7.97
C GLN A 334 7.24 19.87 9.43
N THR A 335 6.40 20.86 9.75
CA THR A 335 5.96 21.11 11.13
C THR A 335 5.18 19.91 11.69
N ASN A 336 4.35 19.26 10.89
CA ASN A 336 3.62 18.08 11.30
C ASN A 336 4.55 16.87 11.51
N MET A 337 5.58 16.69 10.68
CA MET A 337 6.60 15.66 10.88
C MET A 337 7.41 15.85 12.16
N GLU A 338 7.74 17.09 12.54
CA GLU A 338 8.51 17.38 13.76
C GLU A 338 7.81 16.91 15.07
N MET A 339 6.50 16.67 15.02
CA MET A 339 5.75 16.12 16.17
C MET A 339 5.91 14.61 16.31
N LEU A 340 6.39 13.91 15.27
CA LEU A 340 6.39 12.45 15.20
C LEU A 340 7.49 11.83 16.06
N LYS A 341 7.09 11.09 17.08
CA LYS A 341 7.96 10.29 17.94
C LYS A 341 7.14 9.23 18.68
N PRO A 342 7.78 8.18 19.20
CA PRO A 342 7.08 7.20 20.02
C PRO A 342 6.32 7.80 21.19
N GLY A 343 5.13 7.31 21.46
CA GLY A 343 4.29 7.72 22.59
C GLY A 343 3.39 8.93 22.33
N VAL A 344 3.61 9.70 21.26
CA VAL A 344 2.64 10.74 20.86
C VAL A 344 1.38 10.07 20.34
N THR A 345 0.23 10.50 20.82
CA THR A 345 -1.06 9.92 20.41
C THR A 345 -1.61 10.57 19.14
N ILE A 346 -2.44 9.82 18.43
CA ILE A 346 -3.16 10.31 17.24
C ILE A 346 -3.99 11.57 17.59
N ASN A 347 -4.60 11.59 18.78
CA ASN A 347 -5.34 12.77 19.28
C ASN A 347 -4.44 13.99 19.46
N GLU A 348 -3.22 13.81 20.00
CA GLU A 348 -2.25 14.89 20.15
C GLU A 348 -1.76 15.41 18.79
N LEU A 349 -1.51 14.53 17.82
CA LEU A 349 -1.16 14.92 16.45
C LEU A 349 -2.26 15.76 15.81
N SER A 350 -3.50 15.30 15.89
CA SER A 350 -4.66 16.06 15.39
C SER A 350 -4.80 17.42 16.06
N ALA A 351 -4.71 17.48 17.39
CA ALA A 351 -4.94 18.70 18.17
C ALA A 351 -3.85 19.77 17.97
N ASN A 352 -2.61 19.35 17.72
CA ASN A 352 -1.44 20.25 17.63
C ASN A 352 -0.93 20.47 16.20
N THR A 353 -1.70 20.05 15.19
CA THR A 353 -1.30 20.19 13.78
C THR A 353 -1.02 21.64 13.42
N HIS A 354 -0.09 21.83 12.48
CA HIS A 354 0.10 23.14 11.85
C HIS A 354 -1.19 23.63 11.21
N VAL A 355 -1.55 24.89 11.45
CA VAL A 355 -2.80 25.47 10.99
C VAL A 355 -2.62 26.07 9.61
N LEU A 356 -3.33 25.54 8.62
CA LEU A 356 -3.37 26.14 7.29
C LEU A 356 -4.00 27.54 7.32
N HIS A 357 -3.54 28.44 6.46
CA HIS A 357 -4.17 29.77 6.29
C HIS A 357 -5.67 29.64 5.98
N ASP A 358 -6.48 30.57 6.46
CA ASP A 358 -7.95 30.56 6.32
C ASP A 358 -8.42 30.32 4.89
N LYS A 359 -7.75 30.92 3.92
CA LYS A 359 -8.08 30.78 2.48
C LYS A 359 -7.94 29.37 1.94
N TYR A 360 -7.15 28.49 2.61
CA TYR A 360 -6.92 27.10 2.21
C TYR A 360 -7.76 26.07 2.99
N GLN A 361 -8.38 26.47 4.11
CA GLN A 361 -9.10 25.56 5.00
C GLN A 361 -10.22 24.77 4.32
N ALA A 362 -10.90 25.38 3.36
CA ALA A 362 -12.05 24.76 2.70
C ALA A 362 -11.67 23.69 1.66
N GLN A 363 -10.43 23.73 1.16
CA GLN A 363 -9.90 22.80 0.15
C GLN A 363 -8.78 21.91 0.68
N LYS A 364 -8.52 21.91 2.01
CA LYS A 364 -7.51 21.05 2.62
C LYS A 364 -7.81 19.58 2.37
N TYR A 365 -6.78 18.74 2.43
CA TYR A 365 -6.89 17.31 2.19
C TYR A 365 -7.85 16.60 3.14
N GLY A 366 -8.11 15.33 2.88
CA GLY A 366 -9.03 14.51 3.68
C GLY A 366 -8.55 14.25 5.10
N CYS A 367 -7.25 14.09 5.26
CA CYS A 367 -6.58 13.84 6.54
C CYS A 367 -5.25 14.61 6.62
N LEU A 368 -4.60 14.53 7.77
CA LEU A 368 -3.26 15.07 8.01
C LEU A 368 -2.18 14.04 7.70
N MET A 369 -2.46 12.80 8.07
CA MET A 369 -1.56 11.65 7.93
C MET A 369 -2.39 10.37 7.88
N HIS A 370 -1.85 9.37 7.23
CA HIS A 370 -2.36 8.01 7.30
C HIS A 370 -1.21 6.99 7.39
N GLY A 371 -1.52 5.78 7.81
CA GLY A 371 -0.58 4.67 7.78
C GLY A 371 -0.33 4.21 6.35
N VAL A 372 0.81 3.60 6.12
CA VAL A 372 1.17 3.02 4.82
C VAL A 372 1.93 1.72 5.01
N GLY A 373 1.69 0.75 4.13
CA GLY A 373 2.33 -0.56 4.19
C GLY A 373 2.17 -1.32 2.88
N LEU A 374 1.16 -2.19 2.78
CA LEU A 374 0.79 -2.83 1.52
C LEU A 374 -0.14 -1.96 0.67
N CYS A 375 -0.74 -0.98 1.27
CA CYS A 375 -1.57 0.10 0.71
C CYS A 375 -1.61 1.22 1.74
N ASP A 376 -2.47 2.22 1.56
CA ASP A 376 -2.88 3.11 2.63
C ASP A 376 -3.64 2.31 3.69
N GLU A 377 -3.23 2.50 4.93
CA GLU A 377 -3.74 1.69 6.04
C GLU A 377 -3.83 2.48 7.35
N TRP A 378 -4.34 1.85 8.40
CA TRP A 378 -4.38 2.45 9.73
C TRP A 378 -2.97 2.80 10.26
N PRO A 379 -2.79 3.92 10.99
CA PRO A 379 -3.79 4.84 11.52
C PRO A 379 -4.14 6.00 10.59
N LEU A 380 -5.33 6.57 10.76
CA LEU A 380 -5.72 7.84 10.18
C LEU A 380 -5.60 8.97 11.21
N VAL A 381 -4.91 10.05 10.87
CA VAL A 381 -4.84 11.29 11.68
C VAL A 381 -5.68 12.36 11.00
N ALA A 382 -6.85 12.61 11.53
CA ALA A 382 -7.78 13.60 10.99
C ALA A 382 -7.41 15.03 11.38
N TYR A 383 -7.82 16.01 10.58
CA TYR A 383 -7.84 17.42 11.01
C TYR A 383 -8.74 17.61 12.23
N PRO A 384 -8.49 18.63 13.10
CA PRO A 384 -9.26 18.84 14.33
C PRO A 384 -10.77 18.98 14.12
N ASP A 385 -11.19 19.60 13.02
CA ASP A 385 -12.59 19.78 12.65
C ASP A 385 -13.29 18.50 12.15
N LYS A 386 -12.52 17.47 11.80
CA LYS A 386 -12.99 16.14 11.36
C LYS A 386 -12.69 15.04 12.38
N HIS A 387 -12.02 15.39 13.48
CA HIS A 387 -11.63 14.43 14.49
C HIS A 387 -12.85 13.88 15.23
N VAL A 388 -12.92 12.54 15.35
CA VAL A 388 -13.97 11.84 16.11
C VAL A 388 -13.38 11.37 17.42
N ALA A 389 -13.75 12.04 18.51
CA ALA A 389 -13.26 11.72 19.84
C ALA A 389 -13.54 10.25 20.22
N GLY A 390 -12.50 9.54 20.68
CA GLY A 390 -12.58 8.15 21.07
C GLY A 390 -12.51 7.14 19.91
N ALA A 391 -12.46 7.58 18.66
CA ALA A 391 -12.30 6.68 17.53
C ALA A 391 -10.86 6.12 17.45
N PHE A 392 -9.85 7.00 17.59
CA PHE A 392 -8.46 6.63 17.49
C PHE A 392 -7.63 7.38 18.55
N ASP A 393 -7.40 6.79 19.70
CA ASP A 393 -6.52 7.36 20.72
C ASP A 393 -5.41 6.36 21.06
N TYR A 394 -4.53 6.15 20.09
CA TYR A 394 -3.40 5.24 20.19
C TYR A 394 -2.09 6.01 20.11
N PRO A 395 -1.08 5.64 20.91
CA PRO A 395 0.25 6.20 20.77
C PRO A 395 0.95 5.64 19.52
N LEU A 396 1.79 6.46 18.92
CA LEU A 396 2.73 5.97 17.90
C LEU A 396 3.75 5.02 18.53
N GLU A 397 4.07 3.97 17.80
CA GLU A 397 5.05 2.97 18.18
C GLU A 397 6.23 2.94 17.19
N PRO A 398 7.47 2.65 17.64
CA PRO A 398 8.57 2.41 16.71
C PRO A 398 8.24 1.31 15.71
N GLY A 399 8.55 1.56 14.45
CA GLY A 399 8.19 0.66 13.34
C GLY A 399 6.88 1.02 12.63
N MET A 400 6.08 1.95 13.16
CA MET A 400 4.96 2.52 12.40
C MET A 400 5.49 3.37 11.25
N THR A 401 4.78 3.35 10.12
CA THR A 401 5.06 4.17 8.95
C THR A 401 3.82 4.97 8.59
N LEU A 402 4.03 6.25 8.31
CA LEU A 402 2.97 7.22 8.03
C LEU A 402 3.31 8.02 6.79
N CYS A 403 2.30 8.39 6.02
CA CYS A 403 2.35 9.45 5.04
C CYS A 403 1.91 10.75 5.69
N VAL A 404 2.67 11.82 5.49
CA VAL A 404 2.38 13.16 6.02
C VAL A 404 2.14 14.09 4.86
N GLU A 405 0.94 14.63 4.76
CA GLU A 405 0.48 15.24 3.53
C GLU A 405 -0.15 16.63 3.68
N ALA A 406 -0.14 17.37 2.59
CA ALA A 406 -0.75 18.69 2.47
C ALA A 406 -1.41 18.88 1.12
N LEU A 407 -2.59 19.49 1.13
CA LEU A 407 -3.22 20.07 -0.05
C LEU A 407 -3.52 21.53 0.21
N VAL A 408 -2.95 22.41 -0.61
CA VAL A 408 -3.06 23.86 -0.48
C VAL A 408 -3.60 24.46 -1.78
N GLY A 409 -4.84 24.92 -1.73
CA GLY A 409 -5.53 25.57 -2.84
C GLY A 409 -6.71 26.40 -2.33
N GLU A 410 -7.13 27.41 -3.09
CA GLU A 410 -8.27 28.26 -2.74
C GLU A 410 -9.55 27.78 -3.44
N VAL A 411 -10.69 27.93 -2.83
CA VAL A 411 -11.99 27.62 -3.47
C VAL A 411 -12.14 28.46 -4.75
N GLY A 412 -12.36 27.77 -5.88
CA GLY A 412 -12.47 28.42 -7.19
C GLY A 412 -11.14 28.94 -7.74
N GLY A 413 -10.02 28.63 -7.10
CA GLY A 413 -8.69 28.89 -7.62
C GLY A 413 -8.35 28.04 -8.84
N ASP A 414 -7.32 28.43 -9.55
CA ASP A 414 -6.86 27.77 -10.77
C ASP A 414 -5.65 26.86 -10.56
N PHE A 415 -5.33 26.54 -9.30
CA PHE A 415 -4.29 25.57 -8.93
C PHE A 415 -4.46 25.06 -7.51
N SER A 416 -3.86 23.91 -7.24
CA SER A 416 -3.54 23.41 -5.89
C SER A 416 -2.13 22.84 -5.85
N ILE A 417 -1.48 22.92 -4.71
CA ILE A 417 -0.22 22.26 -4.39
C ILE A 417 -0.54 21.03 -3.56
N LYS A 418 -0.14 19.85 -4.02
CA LYS A 418 -0.20 18.58 -3.27
C LYS A 418 1.22 18.14 -2.96
N LEU A 419 1.51 17.90 -1.70
CA LEU A 419 2.78 17.38 -1.21
C LEU A 419 2.55 16.28 -0.19
N GLU A 420 3.46 15.32 -0.18
CA GLU A 420 3.42 14.19 0.75
C GLU A 420 4.79 13.56 0.88
N ASP A 421 5.14 13.15 2.10
CA ASP A 421 6.35 12.38 2.42
C ASP A 421 5.99 11.19 3.31
N GLN A 422 6.64 10.05 3.06
CA GLN A 422 6.47 8.83 3.83
C GLN A 422 7.56 8.72 4.89
N VAL A 423 7.16 8.51 6.14
CA VAL A 423 8.06 8.51 7.30
C VAL A 423 7.97 7.22 8.10
N LEU A 424 9.06 6.86 8.76
CA LEU A 424 9.18 5.77 9.72
C LEU A 424 9.33 6.35 11.13
N ILE A 425 8.52 5.87 12.07
CA ILE A 425 8.69 6.15 13.50
C ILE A 425 9.87 5.31 14.02
N THR A 426 10.92 5.98 14.47
CA THR A 426 12.13 5.36 15.04
C THR A 426 12.02 5.18 16.56
N GLN A 427 13.09 4.75 17.23
CA GLN A 427 13.09 4.57 18.69
C GLN A 427 12.96 5.89 19.48
N ASP A 428 13.36 7.01 18.90
CA ASP A 428 13.50 8.31 19.56
C ASP A 428 12.92 9.50 18.75
N GLY A 429 12.36 9.25 17.57
CA GLY A 429 11.80 10.26 16.69
C GLY A 429 11.20 9.68 15.44
N PHE A 430 11.55 10.26 14.29
CA PHE A 430 11.14 9.78 12.99
C PHE A 430 12.30 9.84 11.98
N GLU A 431 12.14 9.12 10.89
CA GLU A 431 13.02 9.20 9.72
C GLU A 431 12.13 9.39 8.47
N ASN A 432 12.45 10.39 7.65
CA ASN A 432 11.82 10.53 6.34
C ASN A 432 12.40 9.48 5.39
N LEU A 433 11.55 8.60 4.85
CA LEU A 433 11.95 7.54 3.93
C LEU A 433 11.98 8.01 2.47
N THR A 434 11.38 9.16 2.17
CA THR A 434 11.28 9.74 0.84
C THR A 434 12.14 11.00 0.75
N ALA A 435 13.10 11.01 -0.18
CA ALA A 435 14.07 12.08 -0.32
C ALA A 435 13.89 12.90 -1.61
N TYR A 436 12.78 12.69 -2.35
CA TYR A 436 12.52 13.39 -3.60
C TYR A 436 12.40 14.90 -3.36
N PRO A 437 13.17 15.76 -4.09
CA PRO A 437 13.21 17.19 -3.80
C PRO A 437 11.88 17.90 -4.12
N PHE A 438 11.64 19.01 -3.44
CA PHE A 438 10.62 19.97 -3.84
C PHE A 438 11.07 20.77 -5.07
N ASP A 439 10.10 21.21 -5.89
CA ASP A 439 10.41 21.96 -7.11
C ASP A 439 11.07 23.32 -6.80
N PRO A 440 12.30 23.56 -7.29
CA PRO A 440 13.03 24.78 -6.94
C PRO A 440 12.37 26.06 -7.47
N ALA A 441 11.69 26.02 -8.64
CA ALA A 441 11.00 27.19 -9.17
C ALA A 441 9.80 27.56 -8.29
N LEU A 442 9.03 26.57 -7.82
CA LEU A 442 7.93 26.79 -6.87
C LEU A 442 8.42 27.17 -5.47
N MET A 443 9.64 26.79 -5.10
CA MET A 443 10.28 27.29 -3.87
C MET A 443 10.81 28.73 -4.01
N GLY A 444 10.78 29.28 -5.20
CA GLY A 444 11.28 30.64 -5.49
C GLY A 444 12.81 30.72 -5.60
N GLU A 445 13.45 29.60 -5.88
CA GLU A 445 14.90 29.43 -6.04
C GLU A 445 15.29 29.47 -7.53
N GLY A 446 14.74 30.37 -8.32
CA GLY A 446 14.98 30.48 -9.75
C GLY A 446 15.30 31.90 -10.20
#